data_7557c577b1a23fe7fd3ecf5972661a17
#
_entry.id   7557c577b1a23fe7fd3ecf5972661a17
#
_cell.length_a   1.000
_cell.length_b   1.000
_cell.length_c   1.000
_cell.angle_alpha   90.00
_cell.angle_beta   90.00
_cell.angle_gamma   90.00
#
_symmetry.space_group_name_H-M   'P 1'
#
loop_
_entity.id
_entity.type
_entity.pdbx_description
1 polymer ?
#
loop_
_entity_poly.entity_id
_entity_poly.type
_entity_poly.pdbx_seq_one_letter_code
_entity_poly.pdbx_strand_id
1 'polypeptide(L)'
;IPEISNLLDRIYRNVLKVTPDDFVEDKEATVAKVTEFLAKEKPRICELIIKNIGEALNEQSIPYAPDIDKICLVVDRDPMSFTSSQFDYVKNTCATNNVQFYISNPGFELWLLMHSSNFATMKDDLAAKFSTMTPPEFLDHIESLLKQEFDGYNKSKLKTQPLMQAIDTAIANEKMFTENVDALKNDMGSNVGLLIQEMRR
;
A
#
# COMPACT_ATOMS: atom_id res chain seq x y z
N ILE A 1 -9.66 -16.32 2.15
CA ILE A 1 -9.05 -17.61 1.79
C ILE A 1 -8.21 -17.34 0.55
N PRO A 2 -6.85 -17.29 0.65
CA PRO A 2 -5.95 -16.86 -0.43
C PRO A 2 -6.11 -17.65 -1.74
N GLU A 3 -6.45 -18.92 -1.64
CA GLU A 3 -6.58 -19.84 -2.79
C GLU A 3 -7.80 -19.51 -3.65
N ILE A 4 -8.91 -19.06 -3.05
CA ILE A 4 -10.11 -18.66 -3.78
C ILE A 4 -9.90 -17.33 -4.48
N SER A 5 -9.23 -16.39 -3.82
CA SER A 5 -8.86 -15.10 -4.42
C SER A 5 -7.96 -15.28 -5.64
N ASN A 6 -6.92 -16.13 -5.54
CA ASN A 6 -6.03 -16.43 -6.66
C ASN A 6 -6.74 -17.17 -7.81
N LEU A 7 -7.69 -18.07 -7.49
CA LEU A 7 -8.49 -18.76 -8.50
C LEU A 7 -9.41 -17.80 -9.24
N LEU A 8 -10.09 -16.91 -8.50
CA LEU A 8 -10.96 -15.88 -9.07
C LEU A 8 -10.16 -14.93 -9.96
N ASP A 9 -9.02 -14.44 -9.51
CA ASP A 9 -8.16 -13.54 -10.30
C ASP A 9 -7.68 -14.21 -11.61
N ARG A 10 -7.33 -15.50 -11.58
CA ARG A 10 -6.99 -16.28 -12.79
C ARG A 10 -8.18 -16.46 -13.73
N ILE A 11 -9.37 -16.71 -13.21
CA ILE A 11 -10.59 -16.85 -14.01
C ILE A 11 -10.94 -15.51 -14.66
N TYR A 12 -10.92 -14.42 -13.90
CA TYR A 12 -11.21 -13.08 -14.41
C TYR A 12 -10.26 -12.67 -15.54
N ARG A 13 -8.94 -12.75 -15.31
CA ARG A 13 -7.95 -12.25 -16.27
C ARG A 13 -7.71 -13.16 -17.45
N ASN A 14 -7.65 -14.48 -17.24
CA ASN A 14 -7.15 -15.42 -18.26
C ASN A 14 -8.26 -16.13 -19.01
N VAL A 15 -9.43 -16.33 -18.42
CA VAL A 15 -10.52 -17.12 -19.02
C VAL A 15 -11.65 -16.23 -19.50
N LEU A 16 -12.11 -15.30 -18.66
CA LEU A 16 -13.26 -14.45 -19.00
C LEU A 16 -12.84 -13.17 -19.71
N LYS A 17 -11.55 -12.78 -19.62
CA LYS A 17 -11.01 -11.49 -20.11
C LYS A 17 -11.84 -10.30 -19.65
N VAL A 18 -12.32 -10.38 -18.41
CA VAL A 18 -13.09 -9.32 -17.74
C VAL A 18 -12.09 -8.49 -16.93
N THR A 19 -12.12 -7.18 -17.12
CA THR A 19 -11.33 -6.22 -16.36
C THR A 19 -12.16 -5.62 -15.22
N PRO A 20 -11.56 -5.01 -14.21
CA PRO A 20 -12.29 -4.23 -13.21
C PRO A 20 -13.17 -3.14 -13.84
N ASP A 21 -12.73 -2.56 -14.97
CA ASP A 21 -13.45 -1.51 -15.68
C ASP A 21 -14.75 -2.05 -16.29
N ASP A 22 -14.73 -3.25 -16.89
CA ASP A 22 -15.95 -3.91 -17.40
C ASP A 22 -16.99 -4.12 -16.28
N PHE A 23 -16.52 -4.35 -15.06
CA PHE A 23 -17.41 -4.52 -13.90
C PHE A 23 -18.01 -3.19 -13.43
N VAL A 24 -17.26 -2.10 -13.54
CA VAL A 24 -17.76 -0.74 -13.23
C VAL A 24 -18.73 -0.26 -14.29
N GLU A 25 -18.46 -0.54 -15.58
CA GLU A 25 -19.29 -0.14 -16.69
C GLU A 25 -20.63 -0.89 -16.76
N ASP A 26 -20.62 -2.21 -16.56
CA ASP A 26 -21.85 -3.04 -16.55
C ASP A 26 -21.73 -4.21 -15.58
N LYS A 27 -22.11 -3.94 -14.32
CA LYS A 27 -22.09 -4.90 -13.23
C LYS A 27 -22.97 -6.13 -13.50
N GLU A 28 -24.16 -5.92 -14.07
CA GLU A 28 -25.12 -6.99 -14.29
C GLU A 28 -24.66 -7.94 -15.41
N ALA A 29 -24.17 -7.40 -16.52
CA ALA A 29 -23.63 -8.20 -17.62
C ALA A 29 -22.37 -8.96 -17.20
N THR A 30 -21.50 -8.35 -16.39
CA THR A 30 -20.28 -8.98 -15.87
C THR A 30 -20.62 -10.11 -14.91
N VAL A 31 -21.53 -9.92 -13.97
CA VAL A 31 -22.02 -10.96 -13.06
C VAL A 31 -22.69 -12.09 -13.85
N ALA A 32 -23.49 -11.79 -14.88
CA ALA A 32 -24.11 -12.79 -15.73
C ALA A 32 -23.09 -13.67 -16.47
N LYS A 33 -22.03 -13.07 -17.05
CA LYS A 33 -20.92 -13.81 -17.71
C LYS A 33 -20.20 -14.75 -16.74
N VAL A 34 -19.86 -14.26 -15.55
CA VAL A 34 -19.19 -15.04 -14.51
C VAL A 34 -20.09 -16.19 -14.06
N THR A 35 -21.37 -15.90 -13.85
CA THR A 35 -22.39 -16.88 -13.43
C THR A 35 -22.57 -18.00 -14.47
N GLU A 36 -22.67 -17.63 -15.75
CA GLU A 36 -22.81 -18.60 -16.84
C GLU A 36 -21.57 -19.50 -16.96
N PHE A 37 -20.39 -18.96 -16.86
CA PHE A 37 -19.13 -19.71 -16.89
C PHE A 37 -19.04 -20.69 -15.71
N LEU A 38 -19.30 -20.22 -14.51
CA LEU A 38 -19.26 -21.02 -13.30
C LEU A 38 -20.31 -22.15 -13.33
N ALA A 39 -21.50 -21.87 -13.80
CA ALA A 39 -22.60 -22.86 -13.94
C ALA A 39 -22.26 -24.02 -14.86
N LYS A 40 -21.48 -23.77 -15.92
CA LYS A 40 -20.99 -24.80 -16.85
C LYS A 40 -19.91 -25.69 -16.25
N GLU A 41 -19.04 -25.13 -15.39
CA GLU A 41 -17.85 -25.85 -14.92
C GLU A 41 -18.07 -26.65 -13.63
N LYS A 42 -18.79 -26.12 -12.61
CA LYS A 42 -19.05 -26.82 -11.34
C LYS A 42 -20.25 -26.25 -10.58
N PRO A 43 -21.49 -26.75 -10.77
CA PRO A 43 -22.71 -26.12 -10.24
C PRO A 43 -22.74 -25.86 -8.73
N ARG A 44 -22.23 -26.77 -7.90
CA ARG A 44 -22.29 -26.62 -6.43
C ARG A 44 -21.30 -25.59 -5.86
N ILE A 45 -20.16 -25.42 -6.52
CA ILE A 45 -19.18 -24.38 -6.12
C ILE A 45 -19.67 -23.01 -6.57
N CYS A 46 -20.42 -22.97 -7.68
CA CYS A 46 -20.94 -21.76 -8.28
C CYS A 46 -21.99 -21.05 -7.40
N GLU A 47 -22.94 -21.77 -6.82
CA GLU A 47 -23.95 -21.16 -5.94
C GLU A 47 -23.32 -20.49 -4.73
N LEU A 48 -22.31 -21.14 -4.11
CA LEU A 48 -21.60 -20.59 -2.96
C LEU A 48 -20.74 -19.37 -3.34
N ILE A 49 -20.05 -19.45 -4.48
CA ILE A 49 -19.22 -18.34 -4.99
C ILE A 49 -20.10 -17.16 -5.40
N ILE A 50 -21.21 -17.39 -6.10
CA ILE A 50 -22.15 -16.34 -6.52
C ILE A 50 -22.75 -15.65 -5.31
N LYS A 51 -23.18 -16.41 -4.30
CA LYS A 51 -23.69 -15.87 -3.05
C LYS A 51 -22.63 -15.01 -2.35
N ASN A 52 -21.42 -15.53 -2.19
CA ASN A 52 -20.32 -14.82 -1.51
C ASN A 52 -19.86 -13.59 -2.31
N ILE A 53 -19.84 -13.64 -3.64
CA ILE A 53 -19.56 -12.47 -4.49
C ILE A 53 -20.65 -11.43 -4.33
N GLY A 54 -21.93 -11.83 -4.35
CA GLY A 54 -23.07 -10.92 -4.16
C GLY A 54 -23.02 -10.24 -2.79
N GLU A 55 -22.74 -10.99 -1.75
CA GLU A 55 -22.59 -10.46 -0.39
C GLU A 55 -21.37 -9.53 -0.30
N ALA A 56 -20.20 -9.94 -0.80
CA ALA A 56 -18.99 -9.11 -0.81
C ALA A 56 -19.15 -7.82 -1.63
N LEU A 57 -19.88 -7.86 -2.72
CA LEU A 57 -20.15 -6.67 -3.53
C LEU A 57 -21.16 -5.72 -2.86
N ASN A 58 -22.14 -6.24 -2.15
CA ASN A 58 -23.06 -5.42 -1.35
C ASN A 58 -22.39 -4.82 -0.11
N GLU A 59 -21.46 -5.55 0.50
CA GLU A 59 -20.67 -5.08 1.64
C GLU A 59 -19.56 -4.09 1.24
N GLN A 60 -19.04 -4.20 0.01
CA GLN A 60 -17.96 -3.35 -0.51
C GLN A 60 -18.45 -2.10 -1.26
N SER A 61 -19.73 -1.88 -1.38
CA SER A 61 -20.23 -0.58 -1.84
C SER A 61 -20.06 0.46 -0.73
N ILE A 62 -18.80 0.80 -0.42
CA ILE A 62 -18.50 1.97 0.40
C ILE A 62 -19.03 3.17 -0.39
N PRO A 63 -20.04 3.89 0.14
CA PRO A 63 -20.54 5.08 -0.53
C PRO A 63 -19.37 6.07 -0.65
N TYR A 64 -18.91 6.33 -1.86
CA TYR A 64 -17.85 7.29 -2.16
C TYR A 64 -18.47 8.61 -2.59
N ALA A 65 -18.23 9.67 -1.82
CA ALA A 65 -18.62 11.03 -2.13
C ALA A 65 -17.35 11.83 -2.51
N PRO A 66 -17.05 12.04 -3.80
CA PRO A 66 -15.80 12.64 -4.27
C PRO A 66 -15.53 14.05 -3.73
N ASP A 67 -16.56 14.75 -3.27
CA ASP A 67 -16.43 16.09 -2.65
C ASP A 67 -15.95 16.02 -1.19
N ILE A 68 -16.04 14.86 -0.55
CA ILE A 68 -15.73 14.66 0.87
C ILE A 68 -14.64 13.60 1.04
N ASP A 69 -14.77 12.48 0.31
CA ASP A 69 -13.88 11.33 0.46
C ASP A 69 -12.63 11.47 -0.38
N LYS A 70 -11.50 11.01 0.16
CA LYS A 70 -10.23 10.94 -0.54
C LYS A 70 -9.74 9.50 -0.56
N ILE A 71 -9.36 9.04 -1.73
CA ILE A 71 -8.69 7.76 -1.89
C ILE A 71 -7.19 8.00 -1.77
N CYS A 72 -6.55 7.26 -0.87
CA CYS A 72 -5.11 7.34 -0.63
C CYS A 72 -4.47 5.99 -0.89
N LEU A 73 -3.44 5.97 -1.73
CA LEU A 73 -2.58 4.80 -1.95
C LEU A 73 -1.28 5.01 -1.17
N VAL A 74 -0.99 4.09 -0.23
CA VAL A 74 0.25 4.09 0.55
C VAL A 74 1.04 2.84 0.21
N VAL A 75 2.28 2.98 -0.24
CA VAL A 75 3.11 1.87 -0.69
C VAL A 75 4.57 2.02 -0.25
N ASP A 76 5.28 0.90 -0.23
CA ASP A 76 6.73 0.86 -0.09
C ASP A 76 7.40 1.07 -1.45
N ARG A 77 8.49 1.85 -1.46
CA ARG A 77 9.36 1.99 -2.63
C ARG A 77 10.42 0.90 -2.63
N ASP A 78 10.04 -0.36 -2.48
CA ASP A 78 10.99 -1.46 -2.60
C ASP A 78 11.50 -1.57 -4.06
N PRO A 79 12.75 -1.17 -4.37
CA PRO A 79 13.24 -1.16 -5.75
C PRO A 79 13.43 -2.56 -6.33
N MET A 80 13.39 -3.62 -5.52
CA MET A 80 13.47 -5.01 -5.96
C MET A 80 12.15 -5.53 -6.50
N SER A 81 11.03 -5.09 -5.94
CA SER A 81 9.68 -5.54 -6.35
C SER A 81 8.87 -4.46 -7.07
N PHE A 82 9.20 -3.18 -6.88
CA PHE A 82 8.51 -2.04 -7.46
C PHE A 82 9.45 -1.26 -8.39
N THR A 83 9.51 -1.64 -9.65
CA THR A 83 10.43 -1.06 -10.64
C THR A 83 10.15 0.42 -10.93
N SER A 84 11.13 1.12 -11.50
CA SER A 84 10.96 2.54 -11.86
C SER A 84 9.84 2.80 -12.86
N SER A 85 9.60 1.88 -13.79
CA SER A 85 8.49 2.00 -14.75
C SER A 85 7.13 1.78 -14.09
N GLN A 86 7.04 0.84 -13.15
CA GLN A 86 5.83 0.64 -12.35
C GLN A 86 5.54 1.86 -11.46
N PHE A 87 6.57 2.46 -10.85
CA PHE A 87 6.43 3.69 -10.09
C PHE A 87 5.80 4.81 -10.93
N ASP A 88 6.37 5.08 -12.12
CA ASP A 88 5.85 6.12 -13.02
C ASP A 88 4.41 5.83 -13.45
N TYR A 89 4.10 4.58 -13.76
CA TYR A 89 2.76 4.15 -14.11
C TYR A 89 1.77 4.39 -12.96
N VAL A 90 2.09 3.93 -11.75
CA VAL A 90 1.23 4.09 -10.56
C VAL A 90 1.04 5.58 -10.23
N LYS A 91 2.12 6.37 -10.20
CA LYS A 91 2.05 7.82 -9.96
C LYS A 91 1.10 8.52 -10.94
N ASN A 92 1.26 8.24 -12.23
CA ASN A 92 0.44 8.84 -13.28
C ASN A 92 -1.02 8.38 -13.18
N THR A 93 -1.26 7.09 -12.88
CA THR A 93 -2.60 6.54 -12.68
C THR A 93 -3.28 7.18 -11.47
N CYS A 94 -2.57 7.35 -10.36
CA CYS A 94 -3.09 8.05 -9.19
C CYS A 94 -3.47 9.50 -9.53
N ALA A 95 -2.59 10.22 -10.22
CA ALA A 95 -2.86 11.61 -10.62
C ALA A 95 -4.09 11.73 -11.55
N THR A 96 -4.23 10.80 -12.51
CA THR A 96 -5.36 10.79 -13.46
C THR A 96 -6.70 10.51 -12.76
N ASN A 97 -6.69 9.68 -11.72
CA ASN A 97 -7.89 9.22 -11.00
C ASN A 97 -8.15 9.99 -9.70
N ASN A 98 -7.44 11.10 -9.45
CA ASN A 98 -7.54 11.89 -8.21
C ASN A 98 -7.29 11.05 -6.95
N VAL A 99 -6.36 10.09 -7.03
CA VAL A 99 -5.89 9.27 -5.90
C VAL A 99 -4.65 9.93 -5.32
N GLN A 100 -4.62 10.12 -4.02
CA GLN A 100 -3.45 10.62 -3.31
C GLN A 100 -2.38 9.51 -3.22
N PHE A 101 -1.12 9.82 -3.54
CA PHE A 101 -0.05 8.83 -3.57
C PHE A 101 1.00 9.11 -2.50
N TYR A 102 1.10 8.19 -1.55
CA TYR A 102 2.05 8.25 -0.43
C TYR A 102 3.00 7.07 -0.48
N ILE A 103 4.28 7.33 -0.20
CA ILE A 103 5.34 6.34 -0.38
C ILE A 103 6.45 6.53 0.65
N SER A 104 7.05 5.43 1.07
CA SER A 104 8.29 5.42 1.86
C SER A 104 9.40 4.70 1.09
N ASN A 105 10.57 5.30 0.97
CA ASN A 105 11.74 4.74 0.30
C ASN A 105 12.88 4.55 1.32
N PRO A 106 13.36 3.31 1.55
CA PRO A 106 13.06 2.09 0.79
C PRO A 106 11.78 1.36 1.22
N GLY A 107 11.27 1.58 2.42
CA GLY A 107 10.12 0.89 2.96
C GLY A 107 9.49 1.62 4.14
N PHE A 108 8.34 1.15 4.58
CA PHE A 108 7.57 1.73 5.68
C PHE A 108 8.33 1.65 7.02
N GLU A 109 9.29 0.74 7.14
CA GLU A 109 10.19 0.63 8.29
C GLU A 109 10.96 1.95 8.55
N LEU A 110 11.32 2.68 7.49
CA LEU A 110 11.94 4.00 7.64
C LEU A 110 10.98 4.98 8.33
N TRP A 111 9.70 5.01 7.91
CA TRP A 111 8.68 5.82 8.57
C TRP A 111 8.48 5.41 10.03
N LEU A 112 8.47 4.11 10.34
CA LEU A 112 8.40 3.64 11.73
C LEU A 112 9.59 4.12 12.56
N LEU A 113 10.80 4.09 12.00
CA LEU A 113 12.01 4.56 12.68
C LEU A 113 11.97 6.08 12.96
N MET A 114 11.31 6.86 12.11
CA MET A 114 11.11 8.30 12.31
C MET A 114 10.32 8.63 13.59
N HIS A 115 9.62 7.68 14.20
CA HIS A 115 8.98 7.88 15.50
C HIS A 115 9.97 7.91 16.67
N SER A 116 11.25 7.53 16.46
CA SER A 116 12.26 7.61 17.50
C SER A 116 12.67 9.06 17.78
N SER A 117 12.77 9.41 19.06
CA SER A 117 13.35 10.69 19.50
C SER A 117 14.83 10.83 19.16
N ASN A 118 15.53 9.71 18.92
CA ASN A 118 16.94 9.67 18.55
C ASN A 118 17.16 9.74 17.05
N PHE A 119 16.11 9.77 16.23
CA PHE A 119 16.20 9.69 14.76
C PHE A 119 17.17 10.71 14.15
N ALA A 120 17.15 11.94 14.66
CA ALA A 120 18.03 13.01 14.18
C ALA A 120 19.53 12.66 14.30
N THR A 121 19.90 11.87 15.31
CA THR A 121 21.30 11.44 15.49
C THR A 121 21.73 10.34 14.50
N MET A 122 20.77 9.65 13.88
CA MET A 122 21.00 8.58 12.91
C MET A 122 21.03 9.09 11.47
N LYS A 123 20.61 10.33 11.22
CA LYS A 123 20.37 10.88 9.89
C LYS A 123 21.54 10.68 8.92
N ASP A 124 22.75 11.09 9.34
CA ASP A 124 23.94 11.07 8.48
C ASP A 124 24.41 9.64 8.21
N ASP A 125 24.31 8.75 9.20
CA ASP A 125 24.61 7.33 9.05
C ASP A 125 23.61 6.64 8.11
N LEU A 126 22.31 6.92 8.26
CA LEU A 126 21.29 6.42 7.35
C LEU A 126 21.52 6.88 5.91
N ALA A 127 21.83 8.16 5.70
CA ALA A 127 22.10 8.70 4.37
C ALA A 127 23.33 8.05 3.71
N ALA A 128 24.41 7.87 4.48
CA ALA A 128 25.62 7.20 4.00
C ALA A 128 25.36 5.74 3.64
N LYS A 129 24.64 5.01 4.49
CA LYS A 129 24.33 3.59 4.28
C LYS A 129 23.35 3.38 3.13
N PHE A 130 22.36 4.24 2.97
CA PHE A 130 21.43 4.19 1.82
C PHE A 130 22.18 4.29 0.49
N SER A 131 23.27 5.08 0.44
CA SER A 131 24.08 5.26 -0.76
C SER A 131 25.07 4.12 -1.04
N THR A 132 25.37 3.28 -0.06
CA THR A 132 26.46 2.27 -0.14
C THR A 132 25.99 0.84 -0.02
N MET A 133 24.86 0.59 0.65
CA MET A 133 24.30 -0.73 0.85
C MET A 133 23.34 -1.09 -0.28
N THR A 134 23.13 -2.38 -0.49
CA THR A 134 22.02 -2.85 -1.30
C THR A 134 20.68 -2.61 -0.58
N PRO A 135 19.54 -2.47 -1.29
CA PRO A 135 18.25 -2.24 -0.66
C PRO A 135 17.86 -3.26 0.43
N PRO A 136 18.07 -4.58 0.26
CA PRO A 136 17.83 -5.54 1.33
C PRO A 136 18.71 -5.33 2.57
N GLU A 137 20.03 -5.11 2.38
CA GLU A 137 20.95 -4.85 3.49
C GLU A 137 20.57 -3.59 4.27
N PHE A 138 20.12 -2.56 3.56
CA PHE A 138 19.70 -1.32 4.18
C PHE A 138 18.38 -1.49 4.97
N LEU A 139 17.42 -2.26 4.45
CA LEU A 139 16.19 -2.59 5.19
C LEU A 139 16.48 -3.42 6.44
N ASP A 140 17.39 -4.39 6.37
CA ASP A 140 17.85 -5.17 7.54
C ASP A 140 18.52 -4.26 8.59
N HIS A 141 19.28 -3.26 8.13
CA HIS A 141 19.88 -2.27 9.02
C HIS A 141 18.80 -1.41 9.72
N ILE A 142 17.80 -0.90 8.98
CA ILE A 142 16.67 -0.17 9.58
C ILE A 142 15.93 -1.05 10.58
N GLU A 143 15.67 -2.32 10.26
CA GLU A 143 15.00 -3.24 11.20
C GLU A 143 15.83 -3.47 12.47
N SER A 144 17.16 -3.52 12.35
CA SER A 144 18.06 -3.59 13.52
C SER A 144 17.95 -2.35 14.41
N LEU A 145 17.89 -1.15 13.82
CA LEU A 145 17.67 0.09 14.55
C LEU A 145 16.29 0.13 15.22
N LEU A 146 15.24 -0.32 14.54
CA LEU A 146 13.89 -0.43 15.11
C LEU A 146 13.85 -1.33 16.34
N LYS A 147 14.59 -2.44 16.34
CA LYS A 147 14.73 -3.33 17.50
C LYS A 147 15.49 -2.69 18.66
N GLN A 148 16.40 -1.76 18.39
CA GLN A 148 17.14 -1.01 19.42
C GLN A 148 16.29 0.12 20.01
N GLU A 149 15.55 0.85 19.17
CA GLU A 149 14.77 2.03 19.58
C GLU A 149 13.42 1.68 20.22
N PHE A 150 12.80 0.56 19.82
CA PHE A 150 11.47 0.18 20.25
C PHE A 150 11.48 -1.21 20.89
N ASP A 151 11.37 -1.24 22.22
CA ASP A 151 11.33 -2.50 22.98
C ASP A 151 10.25 -3.44 22.49
N GLY A 152 10.66 -4.67 22.16
CA GLY A 152 9.79 -5.71 21.63
C GLY A 152 9.24 -5.40 20.24
N TYR A 153 9.95 -4.62 19.41
CA TYR A 153 9.60 -4.43 18.01
C TYR A 153 9.47 -5.78 17.30
N ASN A 154 8.33 -5.96 16.63
CA ASN A 154 8.06 -7.12 15.78
C ASN A 154 7.20 -6.67 14.59
N LYS A 155 7.72 -6.84 13.39
CA LYS A 155 7.06 -6.45 12.12
C LYS A 155 5.65 -7.04 11.98
N SER A 156 5.44 -8.29 12.45
CA SER A 156 4.16 -8.98 12.36
C SER A 156 3.18 -8.65 13.52
N LYS A 157 3.67 -7.99 14.58
CA LYS A 157 2.88 -7.64 15.78
C LYS A 157 3.27 -6.26 16.28
N LEU A 158 3.04 -5.25 15.46
CA LEU A 158 3.42 -3.88 15.76
C LEU A 158 2.64 -3.34 16.97
N LYS A 159 3.36 -2.81 17.96
CA LYS A 159 2.78 -2.06 19.08
C LYS A 159 2.44 -0.64 18.60
N THR A 160 1.19 -0.38 18.28
CA THR A 160 0.78 0.89 17.66
C THR A 160 0.70 2.05 18.65
N GLN A 161 0.38 1.81 19.93
CA GLN A 161 0.18 2.86 20.91
C GLN A 161 1.40 3.78 21.12
N PRO A 162 2.64 3.28 21.31
CA PRO A 162 3.82 4.14 21.39
C PRO A 162 4.06 4.96 20.12
N LEU A 163 3.83 4.36 18.95
CA LEU A 163 3.96 5.05 17.66
C LEU A 163 2.95 6.19 17.52
N MET A 164 1.68 5.94 17.89
CA MET A 164 0.66 7.00 17.88
C MET A 164 0.99 8.16 18.81
N GLN A 165 1.63 7.91 19.96
CA GLN A 165 2.10 8.96 20.87
C GLN A 165 3.28 9.76 20.29
N ALA A 166 4.11 9.14 19.47
CA ALA A 166 5.28 9.75 18.84
C ALA A 166 5.01 10.27 17.41
N ILE A 167 3.75 10.30 16.97
CA ILE A 167 3.39 10.63 15.58
C ILE A 167 3.87 12.04 15.16
N ASP A 168 3.83 13.01 16.04
CA ASP A 168 4.31 14.37 15.75
C ASP A 168 5.84 14.42 15.63
N THR A 169 6.53 13.56 16.38
CA THR A 169 7.98 13.35 16.22
C THR A 169 8.30 12.77 14.85
N ALA A 170 7.55 11.77 14.40
CA ALA A 170 7.74 11.18 13.07
C ALA A 170 7.51 12.20 11.95
N ILE A 171 6.45 13.00 12.03
CA ILE A 171 6.16 14.08 11.07
C ILE A 171 7.27 15.13 11.06
N ALA A 172 7.87 15.46 12.20
CA ALA A 172 8.99 16.38 12.26
C ALA A 172 10.27 15.79 11.66
N ASN A 173 10.56 14.52 11.95
CA ASN A 173 11.73 13.80 11.47
C ASN A 173 11.66 13.51 9.96
N GLU A 174 10.47 13.27 9.40
CA GLU A 174 10.26 13.06 7.96
C GLU A 174 10.85 14.20 7.13
N LYS A 175 10.70 15.44 7.59
CA LYS A 175 11.24 16.65 6.93
C LYS A 175 12.77 16.71 6.83
N MET A 176 13.47 15.82 7.52
CA MET A 176 14.93 15.72 7.42
C MET A 176 15.39 15.07 6.11
N PHE A 177 14.49 14.38 5.41
CA PHE A 177 14.67 13.76 4.12
C PHE A 177 13.67 14.34 3.11
N THR A 178 13.58 13.74 1.93
CA THR A 178 12.62 14.21 0.93
C THR A 178 11.20 13.73 1.22
N GLU A 179 10.22 14.63 1.06
CA GLU A 179 8.78 14.33 1.03
C GLU A 179 8.24 14.39 -0.42
N ASN A 180 9.09 14.77 -1.38
CA ASN A 180 8.68 14.94 -2.77
C ASN A 180 8.54 13.59 -3.47
N VAL A 181 7.36 13.29 -4.01
CA VAL A 181 7.05 12.01 -4.65
C VAL A 181 8.02 11.66 -5.77
N ASP A 182 8.42 12.62 -6.61
CA ASP A 182 9.34 12.36 -7.72
C ASP A 182 10.76 12.04 -7.22
N ALA A 183 11.21 12.71 -6.18
CA ALA A 183 12.49 12.44 -5.54
C ALA A 183 12.47 11.08 -4.82
N LEU A 184 11.36 10.73 -4.14
CA LEU A 184 11.17 9.45 -3.47
C LEU A 184 11.27 8.22 -4.39
N LYS A 185 11.24 8.41 -5.70
CA LYS A 185 11.53 7.34 -6.66
C LYS A 185 12.94 6.76 -6.47
N ASN A 186 13.91 7.60 -6.12
CA ASN A 186 15.33 7.23 -6.02
C ASN A 186 15.99 7.64 -4.70
N ASP A 187 15.45 8.64 -4.02
CA ASP A 187 16.02 9.22 -2.81
C ASP A 187 15.31 8.68 -1.56
N MET A 188 16.06 8.55 -0.48
CA MET A 188 15.54 8.12 0.82
C MET A 188 14.61 9.18 1.40
N GLY A 189 13.47 8.72 1.91
CA GLY A 189 12.50 9.57 2.59
C GLY A 189 11.11 8.95 2.67
N SER A 190 10.15 9.78 3.02
CA SER A 190 8.74 9.39 3.12
C SER A 190 7.86 10.64 2.95
N ASN A 191 6.62 10.46 2.56
CA ASN A 191 5.59 11.49 2.59
C ASN A 191 4.31 11.02 3.32
N VAL A 192 4.42 9.98 4.14
CA VAL A 192 3.29 9.46 4.94
C VAL A 192 2.84 10.46 5.99
N GLY A 193 3.76 11.27 6.53
CA GLY A 193 3.42 12.35 7.46
C GLY A 193 2.51 13.40 6.85
N LEU A 194 2.61 13.66 5.55
CA LEU A 194 1.68 14.56 4.85
C LEU A 194 0.25 13.99 4.87
N LEU A 195 0.07 12.66 4.71
CA LEU A 195 -1.23 12.01 4.85
C LEU A 195 -1.81 12.24 6.25
N ILE A 196 -1.01 12.01 7.29
CA ILE A 196 -1.46 12.20 8.68
C ILE A 196 -1.84 13.66 8.95
N GLN A 197 -1.07 14.62 8.43
CA GLN A 197 -1.38 16.05 8.55
C GLN A 197 -2.68 16.40 7.83
N GLU A 198 -2.95 15.80 6.67
CA GLU A 198 -4.18 16.01 5.93
C GLU A 198 -5.41 15.44 6.66
N MET A 199 -5.29 14.25 7.25
CA MET A 199 -6.36 13.63 8.05
C MET A 199 -6.72 14.41 9.32
N ARG A 200 -5.86 15.32 9.78
CA ARG A 200 -6.06 16.14 10.97
C ARG A 200 -6.69 17.52 10.69
N ARG A 201 -6.90 17.86 9.42
CA ARG A 201 -7.53 19.13 8.99
C ARG A 201 -9.04 19.03 8.97
#